data_4e93f50ebe432fbccaa6e0a1b18c27c8
#
_entry.id   4e93f50ebe432fbccaa6e0a1b18c27c8
#
_cell.length_a   1.000
_cell.length_b   1.000
_cell.length_c   1.000
_cell.angle_alpha   90.00
_cell.angle_beta   90.00
_cell.angle_gamma   90.00
#
_symmetry.space_group_name_H-M   'P 1'
#
loop_
_entity.id
_entity.type
_entity.pdbx_description
1 polymer ?
#
loop_
_entity_poly.entity_id
_entity_poly.type
_entity_poly.pdbx_seq_one_letter_code
_entity_poly.pdbx_strand_id
1 'polypeptide(L)'
;AQIPTIAHYLRLAEYHTCLSGKQHFVGPDMLHGFHERLVPELYPTDFSWAPSWDEDRMDSNNNSTGVTRSGVCTRSVQIDHDEAVLYRAKSKLHDYARTEGQPFFLLASFTHPHEPYYALQKHWDRYRHDDIPMPVTQLQPAKARDLHTDRILRHHSLLDSGITESHVRTARHGYLANVSYFDDMLGDLLDTLRQTGLSRNTVILITAD
;
A
#
# COMPACT_ATOMS: atom_id res chain seq x y z
N ALA A 1 9.16 3.44 19.12
CA ALA A 1 10.29 4.13 18.48
C ALA A 1 10.62 5.40 19.27
N GLN A 2 11.91 5.75 19.37
CA GLN A 2 12.34 6.97 20.08
C GLN A 2 12.35 8.21 19.17
N ILE A 3 12.15 8.00 17.86
CA ILE A 3 12.16 9.08 16.87
C ILE A 3 10.72 9.58 16.69
N PRO A 4 10.47 10.89 16.91
CA PRO A 4 9.15 11.45 16.70
C PRO A 4 8.76 11.44 15.21
N THR A 5 7.52 11.10 14.94
CA THR A 5 6.90 11.14 13.60
C THR A 5 6.21 12.50 13.40
N ILE A 6 5.77 12.77 12.17
CA ILE A 6 4.96 13.94 11.85
C ILE A 6 3.71 14.05 12.73
N ALA A 7 3.10 12.92 13.10
CA ALA A 7 1.93 12.89 13.96
C ALA A 7 2.23 13.45 15.36
N HIS A 8 3.42 13.22 15.93
CA HIS A 8 3.83 13.80 17.19
C HIS A 8 3.91 15.33 17.12
N TYR A 9 4.51 15.87 16.05
CA TYR A 9 4.63 17.32 15.87
C TYR A 9 3.28 17.98 15.65
N LEU A 10 2.39 17.35 14.88
CA LEU A 10 1.04 17.87 14.67
C LEU A 10 0.20 17.84 15.94
N ARG A 11 0.38 16.83 16.80
CA ARG A 11 -0.24 16.83 18.14
C ARG A 11 0.22 17.99 19.01
N LEU A 12 1.51 18.33 18.97
CA LEU A 12 2.03 19.50 19.67
C LEU A 12 1.44 20.82 19.14
N ALA A 13 1.02 20.83 17.88
CA ALA A 13 0.31 21.94 17.25
C ALA A 13 -1.23 21.82 17.41
N GLU A 14 -1.69 21.00 18.35
CA GLU A 14 -3.10 20.82 18.72
C GLU A 14 -3.98 20.19 17.61
N TYR A 15 -3.37 19.56 16.60
CA TYR A 15 -4.11 18.77 15.63
C TYR A 15 -4.60 17.47 16.24
N HIS A 16 -5.84 17.10 15.97
CA HIS A 16 -6.29 15.73 16.19
C HIS A 16 -5.73 14.84 15.07
N THR A 17 -4.90 13.86 15.42
CA THR A 17 -4.19 13.01 14.47
C THR A 17 -4.81 11.62 14.41
N CYS A 18 -5.20 11.18 13.24
CA CYS A 18 -5.92 9.93 13.01
C CYS A 18 -5.28 9.14 11.87
N LEU A 19 -5.11 7.83 12.09
CA LEU A 19 -4.60 6.88 11.09
C LEU A 19 -5.69 5.89 10.70
N SER A 20 -5.89 5.72 9.42
CA SER A 20 -6.70 4.63 8.86
C SER A 20 -5.84 3.82 7.90
N GLY A 21 -5.49 2.60 8.26
CA GLY A 21 -4.81 1.65 7.39
C GLY A 21 -3.34 1.34 7.70
N LYS A 22 -2.62 0.94 6.66
CA LYS A 22 -1.27 0.36 6.68
C LYS A 22 -0.19 1.39 6.97
N GLN A 23 0.74 1.07 7.88
CA GLN A 23 1.96 1.85 8.14
C GLN A 23 3.19 0.98 8.43
N HIS A 24 3.05 -0.34 8.43
CA HIS A 24 4.09 -1.28 8.84
C HIS A 24 4.67 -0.99 10.23
N PHE A 25 3.85 -0.50 11.14
CA PHE A 25 4.28 -0.33 12.52
C PHE A 25 4.49 -1.69 13.17
N VAL A 26 5.62 -1.85 13.83
CA VAL A 26 6.03 -3.09 14.49
C VAL A 26 6.26 -2.84 15.97
N GLY A 27 5.84 -3.80 16.80
CA GLY A 27 5.98 -3.74 18.25
C GLY A 27 4.76 -3.18 18.97
N PRO A 28 4.87 -2.86 20.25
CA PRO A 28 3.72 -2.53 21.10
C PRO A 28 3.13 -1.13 20.84
N ASP A 29 3.93 -0.19 20.32
CA ASP A 29 3.43 1.14 19.96
C ASP A 29 2.91 1.14 18.52
N MET A 30 1.61 0.95 18.38
CA MET A 30 0.93 0.95 17.09
C MET A 30 0.35 2.31 16.70
N LEU A 31 0.56 3.33 17.50
CA LEU A 31 0.08 4.68 17.25
C LEU A 31 1.15 5.65 16.75
N HIS A 32 2.37 5.50 17.20
CA HIS A 32 3.50 6.34 16.78
C HIS A 32 3.16 7.84 16.66
N GLY A 33 2.43 8.38 17.66
CA GLY A 33 2.03 9.77 17.70
C GLY A 33 0.62 10.06 17.20
N PHE A 34 -0.08 9.15 16.56
CA PHE A 34 -1.50 9.32 16.28
C PHE A 34 -2.32 9.21 17.57
N HIS A 35 -3.42 9.95 17.65
CA HIS A 35 -4.37 9.84 18.77
C HIS A 35 -5.17 8.53 18.65
N GLU A 36 -5.50 8.15 17.44
CA GLU A 36 -6.28 6.93 17.17
C GLU A 36 -5.88 6.28 15.85
N ARG A 37 -6.16 4.98 15.76
CA ARG A 37 -6.04 4.17 14.57
C ARG A 37 -7.37 3.49 14.30
N LEU A 38 -7.96 3.73 13.11
CA LEU A 38 -9.31 3.29 12.75
C LEU A 38 -9.33 1.88 12.15
N VAL A 39 -8.30 1.55 11.38
CA VAL A 39 -8.14 0.22 10.77
C VAL A 39 -6.78 -0.33 11.19
N PRO A 40 -6.71 -1.56 11.70
CA PRO A 40 -5.46 -2.18 12.12
C PRO A 40 -4.51 -2.43 10.93
N GLU A 41 -3.27 -2.85 11.26
CA GLU A 41 -2.29 -3.26 10.27
C GLU A 41 -2.76 -4.51 9.53
N LEU A 42 -2.48 -4.57 8.23
CA LEU A 42 -2.76 -5.74 7.40
C LEU A 42 -1.70 -6.84 7.59
N TYR A 43 -0.47 -6.43 7.79
CA TYR A 43 0.68 -7.33 7.95
C TYR A 43 0.97 -7.62 9.42
N PRO A 44 1.72 -8.69 9.72
CA PRO A 44 2.14 -8.97 11.10
C PRO A 44 2.83 -7.78 11.75
N THR A 45 2.49 -7.52 13.02
CA THR A 45 3.02 -6.38 13.78
C THR A 45 4.18 -6.76 14.71
N ASP A 46 4.69 -7.96 14.54
CA ASP A 46 5.91 -8.45 15.16
C ASP A 46 7.06 -8.54 14.15
N PHE A 47 8.22 -9.03 14.58
CA PHE A 47 9.39 -9.19 13.71
C PHE A 47 9.41 -10.50 12.93
N SER A 48 8.35 -11.31 12.95
CA SER A 48 8.31 -12.63 12.30
C SER A 48 8.49 -12.57 10.77
N TRP A 49 8.18 -11.43 10.16
CA TRP A 49 8.34 -11.19 8.73
C TRP A 49 9.66 -10.48 8.37
N ALA A 50 10.40 -9.98 9.36
CA ALA A 50 11.68 -9.33 9.11
C ALA A 50 12.71 -10.35 8.61
N PRO A 51 13.56 -9.97 7.64
CA PRO A 51 14.65 -10.83 7.20
C PRO A 51 15.57 -11.17 8.37
N SER A 52 16.12 -12.39 8.36
CA SER A 52 17.20 -12.72 9.29
C SER A 52 18.40 -11.82 9.03
N TRP A 53 18.95 -11.24 10.09
CA TRP A 53 20.20 -10.45 10.02
C TRP A 53 21.46 -11.34 9.96
N ASP A 54 21.27 -12.66 10.00
CA ASP A 54 22.35 -13.63 9.89
C ASP A 54 22.78 -13.73 8.41
N GLU A 55 24.01 -13.38 8.10
CA GLU A 55 24.51 -13.32 6.71
C GLU A 55 24.42 -14.69 5.99
N ASP A 56 24.43 -15.79 6.75
CA ASP A 56 24.31 -17.15 6.22
C ASP A 56 22.86 -17.61 6.00
N ARG A 57 21.88 -16.83 6.45
CA ARG A 57 20.44 -17.14 6.28
C ARG A 57 19.76 -16.10 5.40
N MET A 58 19.71 -16.39 4.12
CA MET A 58 18.83 -15.68 3.18
C MET A 58 17.43 -16.32 3.16
N ASP A 59 16.90 -16.70 4.32
CA ASP A 59 15.54 -17.19 4.44
C ASP A 59 14.58 -16.05 4.09
N SER A 60 14.09 -16.09 2.90
CA SER A 60 13.16 -15.11 2.38
C SER A 60 11.72 -15.62 2.56
N ASN A 61 10.91 -14.87 3.27
CA ASN A 61 9.45 -15.03 3.21
C ASN A 61 8.88 -14.48 1.90
N ASN A 62 9.69 -13.75 1.15
CA ASN A 62 9.33 -13.20 -0.14
C ASN A 62 9.62 -14.21 -1.25
N ASN A 63 8.69 -14.32 -2.18
CA ASN A 63 8.79 -15.22 -3.31
C ASN A 63 8.11 -14.62 -4.54
N SER A 64 8.20 -15.31 -5.67
CA SER A 64 7.62 -14.86 -6.93
C SER A 64 6.08 -14.97 -7.02
N THR A 65 5.40 -15.45 -5.98
CA THR A 65 3.95 -15.72 -6.06
C THR A 65 3.12 -14.46 -6.25
N GLY A 66 3.59 -13.31 -5.77
CA GLY A 66 2.96 -12.02 -6.05
C GLY A 66 2.84 -11.69 -7.53
N VAL A 67 3.75 -12.21 -8.35
CA VAL A 67 3.73 -12.06 -9.81
C VAL A 67 3.01 -13.22 -10.48
N THR A 68 3.34 -14.47 -10.10
CA THR A 68 2.84 -15.67 -10.79
C THR A 68 1.36 -15.96 -10.53
N ARG A 69 0.79 -15.43 -9.44
CA ARG A 69 -0.64 -15.56 -9.09
C ARG A 69 -1.47 -14.32 -9.39
N SER A 70 -0.88 -13.33 -10.05
CA SER A 70 -1.62 -12.11 -10.46
C SER A 70 -2.79 -12.42 -11.39
N GLY A 71 -3.79 -11.57 -11.40
CA GLY A 71 -4.94 -11.71 -12.30
C GLY A 71 -6.25 -11.22 -11.70
N VAL A 72 -7.34 -11.56 -12.37
CA VAL A 72 -8.68 -11.19 -11.91
C VAL A 72 -9.08 -12.00 -10.67
N CYS A 73 -9.70 -11.33 -9.72
CA CYS A 73 -10.30 -11.95 -8.55
C CYS A 73 -11.69 -11.36 -8.26
N THR A 74 -12.49 -12.09 -7.51
CA THR A 74 -13.74 -11.56 -6.95
C THR A 74 -13.49 -10.74 -5.69
N ARG A 75 -12.50 -11.16 -4.89
CA ARG A 75 -12.17 -10.55 -3.60
C ARG A 75 -10.75 -10.93 -3.18
N SER A 76 -10.09 -10.07 -2.42
CA SER A 76 -8.80 -10.36 -1.78
C SER A 76 -8.75 -9.69 -0.41
N VAL A 77 -7.85 -10.15 0.45
CA VAL A 77 -7.64 -9.55 1.79
C VAL A 77 -7.23 -8.07 1.67
N GLN A 78 -6.47 -7.71 0.65
CA GLN A 78 -6.09 -6.33 0.39
C GLN A 78 -7.29 -5.45 0.01
N ILE A 79 -8.21 -5.97 -0.83
CA ILE A 79 -9.45 -5.27 -1.18
C ILE A 79 -10.31 -5.07 0.08
N ASP A 80 -10.46 -6.10 0.92
CA ASP A 80 -11.21 -6.01 2.18
C ASP A 80 -10.64 -4.94 3.10
N HIS A 81 -9.32 -4.93 3.24
CA HIS A 81 -8.61 -3.95 4.06
C HIS A 81 -8.81 -2.53 3.53
N ASP A 82 -8.61 -2.30 2.25
CA ASP A 82 -8.67 -0.97 1.65
C ASP A 82 -10.10 -0.41 1.63
N GLU A 83 -11.11 -1.25 1.43
CA GLU A 83 -12.51 -0.86 1.60
C GLU A 83 -12.83 -0.45 3.04
N ALA A 84 -12.27 -1.16 4.04
CA ALA A 84 -12.40 -0.78 5.44
C ALA A 84 -11.68 0.55 5.72
N VAL A 85 -10.49 0.77 5.15
CA VAL A 85 -9.75 2.04 5.26
C VAL A 85 -10.59 3.19 4.72
N LEU A 86 -11.13 3.05 3.52
CA LEU A 86 -11.97 4.07 2.87
C LEU A 86 -13.21 4.36 3.72
N TYR A 87 -13.94 3.34 4.11
CA TYR A 87 -15.16 3.49 4.91
C TYR A 87 -14.89 4.25 6.23
N ARG A 88 -13.84 3.87 6.95
CA ARG A 88 -13.48 4.50 8.22
C ARG A 88 -12.97 5.93 8.04
N ALA A 89 -12.17 6.20 7.02
CA ALA A 89 -11.69 7.54 6.71
C ALA A 89 -12.85 8.47 6.35
N LYS A 90 -13.81 8.03 5.52
CA LYS A 90 -15.03 8.78 5.19
C LYS A 90 -15.87 9.07 6.44
N SER A 91 -16.10 8.06 7.29
CA SER A 91 -16.81 8.23 8.56
C SER A 91 -16.13 9.29 9.43
N LYS A 92 -14.80 9.26 9.50
CA LYS A 92 -14.02 10.22 10.29
C LYS A 92 -14.11 11.65 9.75
N LEU A 93 -14.16 11.84 8.44
CA LEU A 93 -14.40 13.15 7.84
C LEU A 93 -15.77 13.72 8.23
N HIS A 94 -16.81 12.88 8.28
CA HIS A 94 -18.11 13.30 8.79
C HIS A 94 -18.06 13.69 10.28
N ASP A 95 -17.27 12.98 11.09
CA ASP A 95 -17.10 13.34 12.50
C ASP A 95 -16.39 14.69 12.66
N TYR A 96 -15.32 14.92 11.89
CA TYR A 96 -14.62 16.21 11.88
C TYR A 96 -15.53 17.36 11.42
N ALA A 97 -16.42 17.13 10.46
CA ALA A 97 -17.37 18.14 10.02
C ALA A 97 -18.41 18.53 11.09
N ARG A 98 -18.66 17.65 12.07
CA ARG A 98 -19.54 17.91 13.21
C ARG A 98 -18.85 18.61 14.38
N THR A 99 -17.51 18.60 14.40
CA THR A 99 -16.69 19.16 15.47
C THR A 99 -16.07 20.48 15.01
N GLU A 100 -16.68 21.59 15.38
CA GLU A 100 -16.20 22.90 14.97
C GLU A 100 -14.83 23.24 15.62
N GLY A 101 -13.94 23.85 14.84
CA GLY A 101 -12.71 24.46 15.32
C GLY A 101 -11.56 23.48 15.62
N GLN A 102 -11.75 22.18 15.51
CA GLN A 102 -10.69 21.20 15.74
C GLN A 102 -9.85 20.99 14.47
N PRO A 103 -8.59 21.41 14.41
CA PRO A 103 -7.73 21.06 13.28
C PRO A 103 -7.44 19.55 13.31
N PHE A 104 -7.34 18.94 12.13
CA PHE A 104 -7.12 17.50 12.03
C PHE A 104 -6.01 17.14 11.05
N PHE A 105 -5.40 15.99 11.30
CA PHE A 105 -4.54 15.27 10.37
C PHE A 105 -5.08 13.86 10.21
N LEU A 106 -5.62 13.56 9.05
CA LEU A 106 -6.11 12.22 8.69
C LEU A 106 -5.17 11.60 7.66
N LEU A 107 -4.52 10.50 8.04
CA LEU A 107 -3.76 9.66 7.13
C LEU A 107 -4.61 8.46 6.73
N ALA A 108 -5.05 8.40 5.48
CA ALA A 108 -5.68 7.22 4.89
C ALA A 108 -4.63 6.47 4.07
N SER A 109 -4.21 5.31 4.53
CA SER A 109 -3.13 4.53 3.93
C SER A 109 -3.65 3.21 3.40
N PHE A 110 -3.69 3.11 2.08
CA PHE A 110 -4.17 1.95 1.34
C PHE A 110 -3.04 0.98 1.03
N THR A 111 -3.40 -0.28 0.77
CA THR A 111 -2.43 -1.32 0.39
C THR A 111 -2.17 -1.33 -1.10
N HIS A 112 -3.22 -1.10 -1.91
CA HIS A 112 -3.04 -1.08 -3.36
C HIS A 112 -2.20 0.11 -3.84
N PRO A 113 -1.35 -0.13 -4.87
CA PRO A 113 -1.30 -1.28 -5.79
C PRO A 113 -0.25 -2.36 -5.43
N HIS A 114 0.08 -2.60 -4.17
CA HIS A 114 1.03 -3.63 -3.72
C HIS A 114 0.65 -5.05 -4.21
N GLU A 115 1.64 -5.91 -4.45
CA GLU A 115 1.40 -7.31 -4.79
C GLU A 115 0.70 -8.09 -3.64
N PRO A 116 0.05 -9.22 -3.94
CA PRO A 116 -0.19 -9.82 -5.26
C PRO A 116 -1.17 -8.97 -6.08
N TYR A 117 -0.90 -8.88 -7.39
CA TYR A 117 -1.66 -7.99 -8.28
C TYR A 117 -3.01 -8.62 -8.68
N TYR A 118 -3.83 -8.91 -7.66
CA TYR A 118 -5.22 -9.31 -7.84
C TYR A 118 -6.08 -8.07 -8.10
N ALA A 119 -6.90 -8.13 -9.15
CA ALA A 119 -7.72 -7.00 -9.54
C ALA A 119 -9.19 -7.40 -9.72
N LEU A 120 -10.10 -6.52 -9.35
CA LEU A 120 -11.51 -6.68 -9.66
C LEU A 120 -11.74 -6.60 -11.17
N GLN A 121 -12.64 -7.42 -11.71
CA GLN A 121 -12.94 -7.48 -13.14
C GLN A 121 -13.21 -6.10 -13.74
N LYS A 122 -14.01 -5.26 -13.07
CA LYS A 122 -14.37 -3.92 -13.56
C LYS A 122 -13.18 -2.98 -13.77
N HIS A 123 -12.07 -3.17 -13.03
CA HIS A 123 -10.84 -2.37 -13.21
C HIS A 123 -9.91 -3.03 -14.21
N TRP A 124 -9.88 -4.37 -14.22
CA TRP A 124 -9.17 -5.13 -15.23
C TRP A 124 -9.63 -4.77 -16.64
N ASP A 125 -10.94 -4.72 -16.88
CA ASP A 125 -11.54 -4.44 -18.19
C ASP A 125 -11.31 -3.00 -18.70
N ARG A 126 -10.73 -2.13 -17.88
CA ARG A 126 -10.31 -0.79 -18.33
C ARG A 126 -9.11 -0.83 -19.28
N TYR A 127 -8.38 -1.93 -19.31
CA TYR A 127 -7.16 -2.09 -20.11
C TYR A 127 -7.27 -3.30 -21.02
N ARG A 128 -6.71 -3.18 -22.22
CA ARG A 128 -6.58 -4.33 -23.11
C ARG A 128 -5.30 -5.08 -22.76
N HIS A 129 -5.41 -6.39 -22.54
CA HIS A 129 -4.29 -7.22 -22.11
C HIS A 129 -3.10 -7.17 -23.07
N ASP A 130 -3.38 -7.18 -24.37
CA ASP A 130 -2.34 -7.15 -25.41
C ASP A 130 -1.60 -5.82 -25.50
N ASP A 131 -2.24 -4.72 -25.05
CA ASP A 131 -1.66 -3.38 -25.08
C ASP A 131 -0.81 -3.08 -23.83
N ILE A 132 -0.73 -4.00 -22.86
CA ILE A 132 0.07 -3.81 -21.65
C ILE A 132 1.56 -3.78 -22.01
N PRO A 133 2.26 -2.65 -21.75
CA PRO A 133 3.66 -2.51 -22.11
C PRO A 133 4.54 -3.47 -21.29
N MET A 134 5.47 -4.12 -21.96
CA MET A 134 6.46 -4.98 -21.30
C MET A 134 7.63 -4.16 -20.76
N PRO A 135 8.38 -4.66 -19.77
CA PRO A 135 9.59 -4.02 -19.28
C PRO A 135 10.59 -3.78 -20.41
N VAL A 136 11.16 -2.56 -20.45
CA VAL A 136 12.18 -2.20 -21.43
C VAL A 136 13.53 -2.85 -21.08
N THR A 137 13.81 -2.97 -19.79
CA THR A 137 15.02 -3.60 -19.27
C THR A 137 14.83 -5.09 -19.08
N GLN A 138 15.82 -5.86 -19.47
CA GLN A 138 15.88 -7.30 -19.24
C GLN A 138 16.85 -7.62 -18.10
N LEU A 139 16.66 -8.76 -17.46
CA LEU A 139 17.58 -9.27 -16.46
C LEU A 139 18.98 -9.46 -17.08
N GLN A 140 19.97 -8.78 -16.52
CA GLN A 140 21.34 -8.91 -16.96
C GLN A 140 21.88 -10.31 -16.69
N PRO A 141 22.77 -10.84 -17.55
CA PRO A 141 23.50 -12.08 -17.28
C PRO A 141 24.22 -12.02 -15.93
N ALA A 142 24.36 -13.15 -15.25
CA ALA A 142 24.96 -13.20 -13.90
C ALA A 142 26.29 -12.48 -13.77
N LYS A 143 27.14 -12.55 -14.80
CA LYS A 143 28.47 -11.88 -14.80
C LYS A 143 28.42 -10.35 -14.92
N ALA A 144 27.26 -9.80 -15.35
CA ALA A 144 27.06 -8.36 -15.53
C ALA A 144 26.21 -7.73 -14.43
N ARG A 145 25.68 -8.54 -13.52
CA ARG A 145 24.88 -8.05 -12.38
C ARG A 145 25.79 -7.52 -11.29
N ASP A 146 25.43 -6.39 -10.71
CA ASP A 146 26.03 -5.90 -9.49
C ASP A 146 25.60 -6.75 -8.27
N LEU A 147 26.35 -6.64 -7.18
CA LEU A 147 26.13 -7.44 -5.97
C LEU A 147 24.73 -7.19 -5.34
N HIS A 148 24.23 -5.94 -5.39
CA HIS A 148 22.95 -5.60 -4.82
C HIS A 148 21.80 -6.22 -5.62
N THR A 149 21.83 -6.11 -6.94
CA THR A 149 20.86 -6.77 -7.84
C THR A 149 20.85 -8.29 -7.62
N ASP A 150 22.01 -8.93 -7.53
CA ASP A 150 22.09 -10.38 -7.33
C ASP A 150 21.53 -10.80 -5.97
N ARG A 151 21.78 -10.01 -4.91
CA ARG A 151 21.20 -10.24 -3.57
C ARG A 151 19.68 -10.12 -3.57
N ILE A 152 19.11 -9.09 -4.20
CA ILE A 152 17.65 -8.93 -4.31
C ILE A 152 17.02 -10.12 -5.04
N LEU A 153 17.59 -10.51 -6.18
CA LEU A 153 17.09 -11.63 -6.95
C LEU A 153 17.09 -12.95 -6.16
N ARG A 154 18.14 -13.19 -5.37
CA ARG A 154 18.22 -14.36 -4.47
C ARG A 154 17.24 -14.26 -3.33
N HIS A 155 17.16 -13.09 -2.69
CA HIS A 155 16.25 -12.85 -1.56
C HIS A 155 14.79 -13.11 -1.95
N HIS A 156 14.39 -12.73 -3.14
CA HIS A 156 13.03 -12.98 -3.64
C HIS A 156 12.88 -14.29 -4.41
N SER A 157 13.88 -15.17 -4.40
CA SER A 157 13.87 -16.44 -5.12
C SER A 157 13.51 -16.30 -6.62
N LEU A 158 13.97 -15.22 -7.26
CA LEU A 158 13.58 -14.86 -8.62
C LEU A 158 14.43 -15.56 -9.68
N LEU A 159 15.64 -16.04 -9.35
CA LEU A 159 16.56 -16.63 -10.33
C LEU A 159 16.02 -17.92 -10.95
N ASP A 160 15.30 -18.73 -10.17
CA ASP A 160 14.71 -19.99 -10.57
C ASP A 160 13.18 -20.01 -10.46
N SER A 161 12.57 -18.84 -10.53
CA SER A 161 11.14 -18.65 -10.24
C SER A 161 10.18 -19.20 -11.29
N GLY A 162 10.66 -19.52 -12.49
CA GLY A 162 9.81 -19.91 -13.62
C GLY A 162 8.89 -18.79 -14.12
N ILE A 163 9.18 -17.52 -13.79
CA ILE A 163 8.40 -16.37 -14.29
C ILE A 163 8.53 -16.31 -15.82
N THR A 164 7.39 -16.34 -16.50
CA THR A 164 7.28 -16.21 -17.96
C THR A 164 6.86 -14.80 -18.36
N GLU A 165 6.99 -14.48 -19.65
CA GLU A 165 6.49 -13.22 -20.21
C GLU A 165 4.98 -13.04 -19.95
N SER A 166 4.20 -14.11 -20.02
CA SER A 166 2.77 -14.08 -19.71
C SER A 166 2.52 -13.69 -18.25
N HIS A 167 3.29 -14.23 -17.28
CA HIS A 167 3.20 -13.84 -15.88
C HIS A 167 3.50 -12.34 -15.70
N VAL A 168 4.54 -11.84 -16.36
CA VAL A 168 4.91 -10.41 -16.27
C VAL A 168 3.81 -9.53 -16.85
N ARG A 169 3.26 -9.88 -18.02
CA ARG A 169 2.16 -9.12 -18.64
C ARG A 169 0.91 -9.11 -17.76
N THR A 170 0.54 -10.27 -17.22
CA THR A 170 -0.60 -10.40 -16.31
C THR A 170 -0.42 -9.58 -15.03
N ALA A 171 0.76 -9.64 -14.42
CA ALA A 171 1.07 -8.87 -13.23
C ALA A 171 1.03 -7.35 -13.49
N ARG A 172 1.58 -6.90 -14.61
CA ARG A 172 1.53 -5.48 -15.01
C ARG A 172 0.11 -5.02 -15.30
N HIS A 173 -0.71 -5.87 -15.94
CA HIS A 173 -2.12 -5.60 -16.13
C HIS A 173 -2.85 -5.43 -14.79
N GLY A 174 -2.65 -6.38 -13.86
CA GLY A 174 -3.21 -6.31 -12.51
C GLY A 174 -2.76 -5.07 -11.74
N TYR A 175 -1.48 -4.70 -11.86
CA TYR A 175 -0.97 -3.46 -11.26
C TYR A 175 -1.72 -2.22 -11.79
N LEU A 176 -1.87 -2.07 -13.10
CA LEU A 176 -2.58 -0.92 -13.68
C LEU A 176 -4.06 -0.91 -13.28
N ALA A 177 -4.70 -2.08 -13.24
CA ALA A 177 -6.06 -2.22 -12.74
C ALA A 177 -6.18 -1.80 -11.26
N ASN A 178 -5.19 -2.15 -10.44
CA ASN A 178 -5.12 -1.78 -9.03
C ASN A 178 -4.86 -0.27 -8.83
N VAL A 179 -4.08 0.36 -9.72
CA VAL A 179 -3.94 1.82 -9.74
C VAL A 179 -5.30 2.49 -10.02
N SER A 180 -6.07 1.97 -10.99
CA SER A 180 -7.41 2.47 -11.27
C SER A 180 -8.39 2.22 -10.11
N TYR A 181 -8.25 1.12 -9.38
CA TYR A 181 -9.02 0.85 -8.17
C TYR A 181 -8.71 1.88 -7.08
N PHE A 182 -7.43 2.14 -6.84
CA PHE A 182 -7.00 3.17 -5.88
C PHE A 182 -7.50 4.57 -6.27
N ASP A 183 -7.45 4.91 -7.55
CA ASP A 183 -7.93 6.20 -8.07
C ASP A 183 -9.43 6.39 -7.81
N ASP A 184 -10.25 5.35 -8.05
CA ASP A 184 -11.68 5.38 -7.71
C ASP A 184 -11.91 5.61 -6.21
N MET A 185 -11.14 4.96 -5.34
CA MET A 185 -11.24 5.11 -3.87
C MET A 185 -10.80 6.51 -3.41
N LEU A 186 -9.73 7.02 -3.99
CA LEU A 186 -9.25 8.39 -3.74
C LEU A 186 -10.32 9.41 -4.16
N GLY A 187 -10.92 9.21 -5.33
CA GLY A 187 -12.03 10.04 -5.81
C GLY A 187 -13.18 10.09 -4.80
N ASP A 188 -13.61 8.94 -4.30
CA ASP A 188 -14.69 8.81 -3.32
C ASP A 188 -14.36 9.49 -1.97
N LEU A 189 -13.11 9.38 -1.52
CA LEU A 189 -12.64 10.07 -0.31
C LEU A 189 -12.62 11.59 -0.49
N LEU A 190 -12.14 12.07 -1.63
CA LEU A 190 -12.10 13.50 -1.97
C LEU A 190 -13.51 14.09 -2.15
N ASP A 191 -14.44 13.31 -2.69
CA ASP A 191 -15.85 13.70 -2.79
C ASP A 191 -16.47 13.87 -1.40
N THR A 192 -16.18 12.96 -0.47
CA THR A 192 -16.61 13.08 0.92
C THR A 192 -16.04 14.33 1.58
N LEU A 193 -14.76 14.63 1.36
CA LEU A 193 -14.12 15.85 1.87
C LEU A 193 -14.79 17.14 1.33
N ARG A 194 -15.21 17.12 0.06
CA ARG A 194 -15.96 18.25 -0.55
C ARG A 194 -17.38 18.36 0.01
N GLN A 195 -18.11 17.26 0.10
CA GLN A 195 -19.49 17.22 0.60
C GLN A 195 -19.60 17.65 2.06
N THR A 196 -18.58 17.35 2.87
CA THR A 196 -18.50 17.81 4.28
C THR A 196 -18.12 19.27 4.42
N GLY A 197 -17.72 19.97 3.34
CA GLY A 197 -17.28 21.35 3.36
C GLY A 197 -15.84 21.55 3.88
N LEU A 198 -15.17 20.49 4.34
CA LEU A 198 -13.83 20.55 4.91
C LEU A 198 -12.75 20.89 3.88
N SER A 199 -12.99 20.60 2.59
CA SER A 199 -12.03 20.84 1.51
C SER A 199 -11.58 22.29 1.37
N ARG A 200 -12.35 23.26 1.88
CA ARG A 200 -12.02 24.69 1.80
C ARG A 200 -10.82 25.10 2.68
N ASN A 201 -10.53 24.31 3.69
CA ASN A 201 -9.44 24.57 4.64
C ASN A 201 -8.64 23.29 4.95
N THR A 202 -8.42 22.45 3.95
CA THR A 202 -7.66 21.22 4.09
C THR A 202 -6.61 21.14 2.99
N VAL A 203 -5.36 20.96 3.38
CA VAL A 203 -4.27 20.60 2.45
C VAL A 203 -4.32 19.12 2.20
N ILE A 204 -4.28 18.73 0.93
CA ILE A 204 -4.27 17.33 0.50
C ILE A 204 -2.87 16.98 0.02
N LEU A 205 -2.29 15.94 0.60
CA LEU A 205 -1.01 15.37 0.18
C LEU A 205 -1.25 13.93 -0.28
N ILE A 206 -0.83 13.62 -1.50
CA ILE A 206 -0.85 12.26 -2.06
C ILE A 206 0.60 11.83 -2.25
N THR A 207 0.95 10.68 -1.67
CA THR A 207 2.30 10.14 -1.72
C THR A 207 2.27 8.61 -1.77
N ALA A 208 3.39 8.01 -2.14
CA ALA A 208 3.64 6.58 -2.09
C ALA A 208 5.06 6.31 -1.56
N ASP A 209 5.27 5.14 -1.00
CA ASP A 209 6.59 4.62 -0.60
C ASP A 209 7.28 3.87 -1.75
#